data_9dd31a8054bd2a765ef7126c970b61ae
#
_entry.id   9dd31a8054bd2a765ef7126c970b61ae
#
_cell.length_a   1.000
_cell.length_b   1.000
_cell.length_c   1.000
_cell.angle_alpha   90.00
_cell.angle_beta   90.00
_cell.angle_gamma   90.00
#
_symmetry.space_group_name_H-M   'P 1'
#
loop_
_entity.id
_entity.type
_entity.pdbx_description
1 polymer ?
#
loop_
_entity_poly.entity_id
_entity_poly.type
_entity_poly.pdbx_seq_one_letter_code
_entity_poly.pdbx_strand_id
1 'polypeptide(L)'
;MTLLIVGLALLVAWPFYNLTLVVYTARDGKNSGRHSRPGGNPATGHEPSAFWIVVPCLNEERVVGQTVRYALELHGPLNTRTRVLVVNDGSDDGTPLVLAGIDDPNLHVLNRVLPDARNGKGEALNAAVRYIRKVTAAEGTDPAAVAVGVIDGDGRASRNMLTEVSWALRDAAVGATQSRVRIHNRNKLLAAMQDMEFACIANASQLMRNALGTVGLGGNGQFARLSALDMLGDAPWSACLVEDLEVGLRMHLAGVKIRYISRAAVTQQGLTDVRRLLRQRTRWAQGNLQCIRYVPRLFNAR
;
A
#
# COMPACT_ATOMS: atom_id res chain seq x y z
N MET A 1 -31.92 -3.99 24.90
CA MET A 1 -30.98 -4.64 25.83
C MET A 1 -29.70 -5.05 25.11
N THR A 2 -29.74 -5.78 24.02
CA THR A 2 -28.54 -6.27 23.27
C THR A 2 -27.61 -5.15 22.79
N LEU A 3 -28.13 -4.07 22.20
CA LEU A 3 -27.35 -2.92 21.73
C LEU A 3 -26.64 -2.17 22.88
N LEU A 4 -27.28 -2.10 24.05
CA LEU A 4 -26.69 -1.47 25.25
C LEU A 4 -25.52 -2.31 25.79
N ILE A 5 -25.68 -3.64 25.81
CA ILE A 5 -24.63 -4.59 26.23
C ILE A 5 -23.42 -4.51 25.30
N VAL A 6 -23.67 -4.50 23.97
CA VAL A 6 -22.62 -4.35 22.97
C VAL A 6 -21.91 -3.01 23.11
N GLY A 7 -22.66 -1.91 23.28
CA GLY A 7 -22.08 -0.59 23.50
C GLY A 7 -21.22 -0.53 24.76
N LEU A 8 -21.68 -1.11 25.88
CA LEU A 8 -20.91 -1.17 27.13
C LEU A 8 -19.66 -2.04 26.99
N ALA A 9 -19.75 -3.19 26.31
CA ALA A 9 -18.60 -4.05 26.04
C ALA A 9 -17.54 -3.35 25.20
N LEU A 10 -17.95 -2.62 24.16
CA LEU A 10 -17.04 -1.81 23.36
C LEU A 10 -16.38 -0.68 24.16
N LEU A 11 -17.14 -0.03 25.04
CA LEU A 11 -16.65 1.05 25.89
C LEU A 11 -15.63 0.55 26.91
N VAL A 12 -15.82 -0.65 27.46
CA VAL A 12 -14.86 -1.31 28.35
C VAL A 12 -13.64 -1.83 27.58
N ALA A 13 -13.82 -2.40 26.40
CA ALA A 13 -12.71 -2.91 25.59
C ALA A 13 -11.81 -1.80 25.02
N TRP A 14 -12.34 -0.59 24.83
CA TRP A 14 -11.62 0.54 24.23
C TRP A 14 -10.34 0.95 24.98
N PRO A 15 -10.31 1.11 26.32
CA PRO A 15 -9.08 1.41 27.05
C PRO A 15 -8.02 0.32 26.93
N PHE A 16 -8.41 -0.96 26.97
CA PHE A 16 -7.49 -2.09 26.80
C PHE A 16 -6.88 -2.12 25.41
N TYR A 17 -7.70 -1.88 24.38
CA TYR A 17 -7.22 -1.74 23.02
C TYR A 17 -6.19 -0.61 22.91
N ASN A 18 -6.49 0.59 23.43
CA ASN A 18 -5.54 1.71 23.40
C ASN A 18 -4.27 1.42 24.21
N LEU A 19 -4.37 0.75 25.36
CA LEU A 19 -3.21 0.34 26.14
C LEU A 19 -2.32 -0.62 25.35
N THR A 20 -2.89 -1.58 24.65
CA THR A 20 -2.12 -2.50 23.80
C THR A 20 -1.39 -1.74 22.69
N LEU A 21 -2.03 -0.76 22.03
CA LEU A 21 -1.40 0.10 21.03
C LEU A 21 -0.20 0.87 21.62
N VAL A 22 -0.34 1.45 22.82
CA VAL A 22 0.73 2.17 23.50
C VAL A 22 1.91 1.23 23.81
N VAL A 23 1.63 0.03 24.32
CA VAL A 23 2.67 -0.96 24.65
C VAL A 23 3.44 -1.39 23.39
N TYR A 24 2.74 -1.67 22.28
CA TYR A 24 3.39 -2.05 21.01
C TYR A 24 4.23 -0.90 20.47
N THR A 25 3.74 0.34 20.50
CA THR A 25 4.49 1.53 20.05
C THR A 25 5.75 1.76 20.91
N ALA A 26 5.63 1.63 22.22
CA ALA A 26 6.77 1.79 23.13
C ALA A 26 7.84 0.70 22.94
N ARG A 27 7.42 -0.54 22.66
CA ARG A 27 8.34 -1.64 22.35
C ARG A 27 9.04 -1.41 21.02
N ASP A 28 8.33 -0.96 19.97
CA ASP A 28 8.93 -0.65 18.68
C ASP A 28 9.95 0.49 18.81
N GLY A 29 9.64 1.56 19.55
CA GLY A 29 10.56 2.66 19.82
C GLY A 29 11.84 2.21 20.56
N LYS A 30 11.75 1.29 21.52
CA LYS A 30 12.91 0.70 22.20
C LYS A 30 13.70 -0.26 21.29
N ASN A 31 13.02 -0.93 20.41
CA ASN A 31 13.59 -1.89 19.49
C ASN A 31 14.09 -1.26 18.18
N SER A 32 13.69 -0.04 17.82
CA SER A 32 14.16 0.65 16.61
C SER A 32 15.67 0.91 16.60
N GLY A 33 16.33 0.93 17.79
CA GLY A 33 17.79 0.91 17.92
C GLY A 33 18.40 -0.51 17.96
N ARG A 34 17.59 -1.55 18.20
CA ARG A 34 18.01 -2.93 18.42
C ARG A 34 17.38 -3.95 17.49
N HIS A 35 16.57 -3.54 16.53
CA HIS A 35 16.10 -4.49 15.54
C HIS A 35 17.30 -4.93 14.69
N SER A 36 18.05 -5.85 15.29
CA SER A 36 18.61 -6.95 14.54
C SER A 36 17.54 -7.34 13.56
N ARG A 37 17.81 -7.20 12.29
CA ARG A 37 16.99 -7.71 11.19
C ARG A 37 16.47 -9.05 11.70
N PRO A 38 15.13 -9.28 11.81
CA PRO A 38 14.64 -10.56 12.33
C PRO A 38 15.39 -11.65 11.60
N GLY A 39 16.01 -12.56 12.34
CA GLY A 39 16.80 -13.64 11.79
C GLY A 39 15.93 -14.63 11.02
N GLY A 40 15.47 -14.21 9.86
CA GLY A 40 15.07 -15.10 8.81
C GLY A 40 16.36 -15.62 8.20
N ASN A 41 16.49 -16.92 8.10
CA ASN A 41 17.63 -17.59 7.49
C ASN A 41 17.93 -16.89 6.12
N PRO A 42 19.09 -16.23 5.92
CA PRO A 42 19.36 -15.49 4.69
C PRO A 42 19.49 -16.41 3.46
N ALA A 43 19.41 -17.70 3.63
CA ALA A 43 19.80 -18.70 2.64
C ALA A 43 18.67 -19.25 1.76
N THR A 44 17.40 -18.89 1.95
CA THR A 44 16.27 -19.54 1.22
C THR A 44 15.23 -18.60 0.63
N GLY A 45 15.36 -17.29 0.79
CA GLY A 45 14.37 -16.32 0.27
C GLY A 45 14.85 -15.66 -1.02
N HIS A 46 14.05 -15.70 -2.05
CA HIS A 46 14.29 -14.96 -3.28
C HIS A 46 14.03 -13.46 -3.04
N GLU A 47 15.09 -12.67 -2.92
CA GLU A 47 14.97 -11.21 -2.99
C GLU A 47 14.36 -10.81 -4.34
N PRO A 48 13.50 -9.79 -4.40
CA PRO A 48 13.07 -9.25 -5.67
C PRO A 48 14.26 -8.82 -6.52
N SER A 49 14.32 -9.30 -7.75
CA SER A 49 15.28 -8.84 -8.77
C SER A 49 14.74 -7.65 -9.58
N ALA A 50 13.43 -7.43 -9.52
CA ALA A 50 12.77 -6.32 -10.18
C ALA A 50 11.69 -5.69 -9.30
N PHE A 51 11.64 -4.35 -9.34
CA PHE A 51 10.59 -3.53 -8.74
C PHE A 51 9.82 -2.77 -9.82
N TRP A 52 8.50 -2.85 -9.74
CA TRP A 52 7.60 -1.99 -10.45
C TRP A 52 6.88 -1.06 -9.48
N ILE A 53 7.03 0.25 -9.65
CA ILE A 53 6.33 1.25 -8.88
C ILE A 53 5.16 1.75 -9.73
N VAL A 54 3.95 1.40 -9.34
CA VAL A 54 2.72 1.78 -10.04
C VAL A 54 2.20 3.08 -9.46
N VAL A 55 1.99 4.08 -10.31
CA VAL A 55 1.41 5.38 -9.96
C VAL A 55 0.09 5.53 -10.73
N PRO A 56 -1.06 5.17 -10.13
CA PRO A 56 -2.35 5.45 -10.75
C PRO A 56 -2.66 6.95 -10.65
N CYS A 57 -3.05 7.56 -11.75
CA CYS A 57 -3.38 8.97 -11.78
C CYS A 57 -4.63 9.27 -12.64
N LEU A 58 -5.41 10.23 -12.19
CA LEU A 58 -6.54 10.81 -12.91
C LEU A 58 -6.62 12.29 -12.55
N ASN A 59 -6.31 13.16 -13.52
CA ASN A 59 -6.32 14.61 -13.33
C ASN A 59 -5.36 15.09 -12.21
N GLU A 60 -4.09 14.71 -12.34
CA GLU A 60 -3.02 14.96 -11.36
C GLU A 60 -1.90 15.87 -11.94
N GLU A 61 -2.20 16.74 -12.92
CA GLU A 61 -1.21 17.59 -13.62
C GLU A 61 -0.26 18.34 -12.70
N ARG A 62 -0.75 18.74 -11.49
CA ARG A 62 0.00 19.56 -10.54
C ARG A 62 1.05 18.78 -9.74
N VAL A 63 0.86 17.48 -9.59
CA VAL A 63 1.67 16.67 -8.65
C VAL A 63 2.35 15.48 -9.32
N VAL A 64 1.76 14.88 -10.37
CA VAL A 64 2.24 13.64 -10.98
C VAL A 64 3.69 13.72 -11.44
N GLY A 65 4.11 14.83 -12.05
CA GLY A 65 5.48 14.99 -12.54
C GLY A 65 6.52 14.90 -11.43
N GLN A 66 6.23 15.46 -10.26
CA GLN A 66 7.11 15.38 -9.11
C GLN A 66 7.10 13.98 -8.48
N THR A 67 5.94 13.37 -8.35
CA THR A 67 5.79 11.99 -7.84
C THR A 67 6.56 11.00 -8.69
N VAL A 68 6.45 11.09 -10.01
CA VAL A 68 7.18 10.21 -10.95
C VAL A 68 8.69 10.38 -10.82
N ARG A 69 9.20 11.63 -10.77
CA ARG A 69 10.64 11.87 -10.57
C ARG A 69 11.15 11.27 -9.26
N TYR A 70 10.41 11.45 -8.15
CA TYR A 70 10.77 10.81 -6.88
C TYR A 70 10.72 9.27 -6.94
N ALA A 71 9.76 8.70 -7.68
CA ALA A 71 9.68 7.26 -7.85
C ALA A 71 10.85 6.71 -8.69
N LEU A 72 11.30 7.44 -9.72
CA LEU A 72 12.47 7.11 -10.55
C LEU A 72 13.79 7.19 -9.79
N GLU A 73 13.87 8.05 -8.75
CA GLU A 73 15.03 8.14 -7.86
C GLU A 73 15.12 6.99 -6.84
N LEU A 74 14.12 6.12 -6.75
CA LEU A 74 14.15 4.99 -5.82
C LEU A 74 15.02 3.86 -6.37
N HIS A 75 16.02 3.48 -5.58
CA HIS A 75 16.90 2.38 -5.91
C HIS A 75 16.69 1.23 -4.93
N GLY A 76 16.55 0.04 -5.49
CA GLY A 76 16.57 -1.21 -4.72
C GLY A 76 18.00 -1.61 -4.33
N PRO A 77 18.17 -2.75 -3.66
CA PRO A 77 19.49 -3.33 -3.45
C PRO A 77 20.28 -3.51 -4.76
N LEU A 78 21.61 -3.72 -4.64
CA LEU A 78 22.46 -3.96 -5.81
C LEU A 78 21.90 -5.06 -6.70
N ASN A 79 21.95 -4.84 -8.02
CA ASN A 79 21.44 -5.74 -9.05
C ASN A 79 19.90 -5.84 -9.15
N THR A 80 19.14 -4.95 -8.52
CA THR A 80 17.71 -4.88 -8.74
C THR A 80 17.37 -3.87 -9.84
N ARG A 81 16.43 -4.24 -10.71
CA ARG A 81 15.88 -3.35 -11.73
C ARG A 81 14.65 -2.63 -11.17
N THR A 82 14.64 -1.31 -11.20
CA THR A 82 13.49 -0.49 -10.76
C THR A 82 12.86 0.21 -11.95
N ARG A 83 11.54 0.10 -12.10
CA ARG A 83 10.74 0.75 -13.15
C ARG A 83 9.55 1.44 -12.53
N VAL A 84 9.12 2.53 -13.15
CA VAL A 84 7.90 3.26 -12.78
C VAL A 84 6.87 3.07 -13.88
N LEU A 85 5.67 2.62 -13.52
CA LEU A 85 4.53 2.50 -14.42
C LEU A 85 3.45 3.48 -13.98
N VAL A 86 3.27 4.54 -14.75
CA VAL A 86 2.16 5.46 -14.54
C VAL A 86 0.94 4.93 -15.31
N VAL A 87 -0.18 4.80 -14.61
CA VAL A 87 -1.47 4.50 -15.24
C VAL A 87 -2.27 5.78 -15.31
N ASN A 88 -2.27 6.40 -16.47
CA ASN A 88 -3.11 7.56 -16.77
C ASN A 88 -4.52 7.07 -17.11
N ASP A 89 -5.44 7.21 -16.16
CA ASP A 89 -6.79 6.63 -16.24
C ASP A 89 -7.79 7.54 -16.96
N GLY A 90 -7.37 8.03 -18.15
CA GLY A 90 -8.20 8.88 -18.99
C GLY A 90 -8.27 10.33 -18.49
N SER A 91 -7.15 10.89 -18.03
CA SER A 91 -7.10 12.31 -17.64
C SER A 91 -7.45 13.25 -18.79
N ASP A 92 -8.19 14.30 -18.47
CA ASP A 92 -8.63 15.36 -19.39
C ASP A 92 -8.02 16.74 -19.06
N ASP A 93 -7.06 16.78 -18.12
CA ASP A 93 -6.22 17.94 -17.78
C ASP A 93 -4.83 17.84 -18.44
N GLY A 94 -3.85 18.62 -17.97
CA GLY A 94 -2.46 18.61 -18.44
C GLY A 94 -1.64 17.38 -18.03
N THR A 95 -2.21 16.39 -17.31
CA THR A 95 -1.49 15.18 -16.86
C THR A 95 -0.73 14.45 -17.99
N PRO A 96 -1.34 14.18 -19.18
CA PRO A 96 -0.62 13.52 -20.27
C PRO A 96 0.57 14.31 -20.79
N LEU A 97 0.46 15.64 -20.84
CA LEU A 97 1.54 16.52 -21.29
C LEU A 97 2.71 16.54 -20.29
N VAL A 98 2.40 16.57 -19.00
CA VAL A 98 3.41 16.49 -17.93
C VAL A 98 4.19 15.18 -18.02
N LEU A 99 3.50 14.07 -18.25
CA LEU A 99 4.12 12.75 -18.37
C LEU A 99 4.97 12.62 -19.62
N ALA A 100 4.50 13.15 -20.77
CA ALA A 100 5.26 13.14 -22.03
C ALA A 100 6.56 13.99 -21.94
N GLY A 101 6.64 14.94 -21.02
CA GLY A 101 7.83 15.74 -20.76
C GLY A 101 8.89 15.08 -19.88
N ILE A 102 8.70 13.82 -19.46
CA ILE A 102 9.68 13.06 -18.65
C ILE A 102 10.36 12.03 -19.54
N ASP A 103 11.63 12.27 -19.87
CA ASP A 103 12.45 11.35 -20.67
C ASP A 103 13.31 10.50 -19.73
N ASP A 104 12.83 9.28 -19.42
CA ASP A 104 13.56 8.31 -18.60
C ASP A 104 13.26 6.89 -19.10
N PRO A 105 14.29 6.06 -19.38
CA PRO A 105 14.12 4.71 -19.91
C PRO A 105 13.40 3.74 -18.97
N ASN A 106 13.33 4.07 -17.68
CA ASN A 106 12.62 3.27 -16.68
C ASN A 106 11.18 3.73 -16.46
N LEU A 107 10.74 4.80 -17.15
CA LEU A 107 9.36 5.27 -17.10
C LEU A 107 8.52 4.59 -18.19
N HIS A 108 7.45 3.97 -17.76
CA HIS A 108 6.40 3.43 -18.61
C HIS A 108 5.10 4.19 -18.36
N VAL A 109 4.39 4.56 -19.41
CA VAL A 109 3.09 5.24 -19.31
C VAL A 109 2.04 4.39 -19.99
N LEU A 110 1.05 3.95 -19.23
CA LEU A 110 -0.13 3.24 -19.72
C LEU A 110 -1.31 4.22 -19.77
N ASN A 111 -1.62 4.69 -20.98
CA ASN A 111 -2.78 5.54 -21.20
C ASN A 111 -4.03 4.66 -21.38
N ARG A 112 -5.00 4.81 -20.51
CA ARG A 112 -6.32 4.20 -20.61
C ARG A 112 -7.30 5.20 -21.24
N VAL A 113 -8.24 4.71 -22.02
CA VAL A 113 -9.27 5.50 -22.69
C VAL A 113 -10.66 4.94 -22.36
N LEU A 114 -11.69 5.77 -22.51
CA LEU A 114 -13.07 5.31 -22.36
C LEU A 114 -13.40 4.25 -23.46
N PRO A 115 -14.19 3.23 -23.14
CA PRO A 115 -14.95 2.98 -21.90
C PRO A 115 -14.15 2.33 -20.77
N ASP A 116 -12.91 1.90 -21.00
CA ASP A 116 -12.12 1.15 -20.01
C ASP A 116 -11.56 2.05 -18.91
N ALA A 117 -11.29 3.32 -19.19
CA ALA A 117 -10.82 4.29 -18.21
C ALA A 117 -11.94 4.75 -17.26
N ARG A 118 -11.52 5.33 -16.10
CA ARG A 118 -12.39 5.92 -15.07
C ARG A 118 -13.34 4.92 -14.39
N ASN A 119 -13.02 3.64 -14.43
CA ASN A 119 -13.77 2.59 -13.75
C ASN A 119 -13.28 2.32 -12.31
N GLY A 120 -12.57 3.28 -11.74
CA GLY A 120 -12.03 3.25 -10.38
C GLY A 120 -10.57 2.80 -10.30
N LYS A 121 -9.94 3.14 -9.16
CA LYS A 121 -8.52 2.87 -8.90
C LYS A 121 -8.17 1.38 -9.01
N GLY A 122 -9.05 0.49 -8.51
CA GLY A 122 -8.84 -0.95 -8.61
C GLY A 122 -8.65 -1.43 -10.05
N GLU A 123 -9.47 -0.93 -10.99
CA GLU A 123 -9.34 -1.33 -12.39
C GLU A 123 -8.09 -0.73 -13.07
N ALA A 124 -7.69 0.47 -12.69
CA ALA A 124 -6.42 1.04 -13.12
C ALA A 124 -5.23 0.18 -12.65
N LEU A 125 -5.26 -0.30 -11.39
CA LEU A 125 -4.25 -1.21 -10.84
C LEU A 125 -4.27 -2.58 -11.52
N ASN A 126 -5.44 -3.12 -11.85
CA ASN A 126 -5.57 -4.36 -12.61
C ASN A 126 -4.93 -4.22 -14.01
N ALA A 127 -5.15 -3.09 -14.69
CA ALA A 127 -4.51 -2.80 -15.97
C ALA A 127 -2.99 -2.73 -15.84
N ALA A 128 -2.47 -2.13 -14.75
CA ALA A 128 -1.04 -2.12 -14.46
C ALA A 128 -0.48 -3.53 -14.30
N VAL A 129 -1.15 -4.40 -13.54
CA VAL A 129 -0.68 -5.78 -13.30
C VAL A 129 -0.72 -6.58 -14.60
N ARG A 130 -1.74 -6.44 -15.43
CA ARG A 130 -1.77 -7.08 -16.77
C ARG A 130 -0.58 -6.63 -17.63
N TYR A 131 -0.24 -5.34 -17.62
CA TYR A 131 0.94 -4.81 -18.32
C TYR A 131 2.24 -5.42 -17.76
N ILE A 132 2.41 -5.42 -16.44
CA ILE A 132 3.61 -5.95 -15.77
C ILE A 132 3.77 -7.45 -16.03
N ARG A 133 2.69 -8.24 -15.96
CA ARG A 133 2.69 -9.67 -16.33
C ARG A 133 3.22 -9.90 -17.74
N LYS A 134 2.73 -9.11 -18.71
CA LYS A 134 3.16 -9.21 -20.11
C LYS A 134 4.66 -8.93 -20.26
N VAL A 135 5.18 -7.87 -19.61
CA VAL A 135 6.60 -7.55 -19.66
C VAL A 135 7.44 -8.60 -18.95
N THR A 136 7.02 -9.04 -17.75
CA THR A 136 7.69 -10.07 -16.95
C THR A 136 7.82 -11.39 -17.73
N ALA A 137 6.74 -11.81 -18.40
CA ALA A 137 6.74 -13.01 -19.22
C ALA A 137 7.65 -12.88 -20.45
N ALA A 138 7.64 -11.73 -21.12
CA ALA A 138 8.51 -11.47 -22.29
C ALA A 138 10.01 -11.47 -21.91
N GLU A 139 10.33 -11.06 -20.69
CA GLU A 139 11.71 -11.07 -20.16
C GLU A 139 12.13 -12.43 -19.55
N GLY A 140 11.21 -13.39 -19.45
CA GLY A 140 11.47 -14.68 -18.79
C GLY A 140 11.76 -14.53 -17.29
N THR A 141 11.31 -13.45 -16.65
CA THR A 141 11.54 -13.20 -15.24
C THR A 141 10.52 -13.98 -14.39
N ASP A 142 10.99 -14.61 -13.31
CA ASP A 142 10.09 -15.30 -12.37
C ASP A 142 9.16 -14.28 -11.66
N PRO A 143 7.82 -14.43 -11.74
CA PRO A 143 6.88 -13.57 -11.02
C PRO A 143 7.12 -13.49 -9.50
N ALA A 144 7.71 -14.51 -8.89
CA ALA A 144 8.10 -14.49 -7.49
C ALA A 144 9.28 -13.54 -7.19
N ALA A 145 10.10 -13.22 -8.21
CA ALA A 145 11.21 -12.29 -8.13
C ALA A 145 10.82 -10.84 -8.51
N VAL A 146 9.55 -10.59 -8.82
CA VAL A 146 9.04 -9.26 -9.17
C VAL A 146 8.18 -8.72 -8.02
N ALA A 147 8.51 -7.51 -7.54
CA ALA A 147 7.72 -6.79 -6.56
C ALA A 147 6.98 -5.61 -7.21
N VAL A 148 5.67 -5.54 -7.02
CA VAL A 148 4.79 -4.47 -7.51
C VAL A 148 4.38 -3.60 -6.35
N GLY A 149 4.79 -2.32 -6.36
CA GLY A 149 4.45 -1.33 -5.35
C GLY A 149 3.42 -0.33 -5.89
N VAL A 150 2.56 0.19 -5.02
CA VAL A 150 1.60 1.25 -5.37
C VAL A 150 1.97 2.51 -4.59
N ILE A 151 2.13 3.62 -5.32
CA ILE A 151 2.32 4.96 -4.78
C ILE A 151 1.28 5.87 -5.42
N ASP A 152 0.47 6.54 -4.60
CA ASP A 152 -0.56 7.46 -5.08
C ASP A 152 0.05 8.67 -5.80
N GLY A 153 -0.74 9.36 -6.64
CA GLY A 153 -0.29 10.46 -7.48
C GLY A 153 0.34 11.65 -6.74
N ASP A 154 0.12 11.78 -5.43
CA ASP A 154 0.75 12.75 -4.52
C ASP A 154 1.77 12.12 -3.56
N GLY A 155 2.06 10.83 -3.75
CA GLY A 155 2.88 10.03 -2.84
C GLY A 155 4.38 10.27 -3.03
N ARG A 156 5.14 10.21 -1.91
CA ARG A 156 6.61 10.23 -1.90
C ARG A 156 7.14 9.16 -0.98
N ALA A 157 7.75 8.14 -1.54
CA ALA A 157 8.40 7.11 -0.75
C ALA A 157 9.76 7.58 -0.20
N SER A 158 10.11 7.12 0.99
CA SER A 158 11.44 7.34 1.55
C SER A 158 12.50 6.58 0.73
N ARG A 159 13.72 7.13 0.65
CA ARG A 159 14.82 6.56 -0.16
C ARG A 159 15.17 5.11 0.18
N ASN A 160 14.95 4.69 1.42
CA ASN A 160 15.19 3.32 1.87
C ASN A 160 14.02 2.36 1.59
N MET A 161 12.95 2.82 0.94
CA MET A 161 11.72 2.04 0.73
C MET A 161 12.00 0.67 0.10
N LEU A 162 12.65 0.65 -1.05
CA LEU A 162 12.87 -0.60 -1.79
C LEU A 162 13.83 -1.54 -1.07
N THR A 163 14.80 -1.01 -0.31
CA THR A 163 15.68 -1.81 0.54
C THR A 163 14.92 -2.50 1.67
N GLU A 164 14.02 -1.77 2.35
CA GLU A 164 13.21 -2.34 3.43
C GLU A 164 12.16 -3.34 2.90
N VAL A 165 11.57 -3.07 1.73
CA VAL A 165 10.68 -4.00 1.03
C VAL A 165 11.42 -5.26 0.62
N SER A 166 12.57 -5.13 -0.04
CA SER A 166 13.41 -6.27 -0.45
C SER A 166 13.74 -7.15 0.76
N TRP A 167 14.17 -6.50 1.85
CA TRP A 167 14.51 -7.21 3.07
C TRP A 167 13.30 -7.96 3.67
N ALA A 168 12.11 -7.37 3.68
CA ALA A 168 10.90 -8.02 4.19
C ALA A 168 10.46 -9.20 3.30
N LEU A 169 10.66 -9.07 1.99
CA LEU A 169 10.35 -10.10 0.99
C LEU A 169 11.41 -11.21 0.86
N ARG A 170 12.53 -11.17 1.59
CA ARG A 170 13.48 -12.30 1.68
C ARG A 170 12.83 -13.57 2.26
N ASP A 171 11.88 -13.39 3.17
CA ASP A 171 11.06 -14.48 3.66
C ASP A 171 10.07 -14.90 2.56
N ALA A 172 10.27 -16.10 2.01
CA ALA A 172 9.43 -16.64 0.92
C ALA A 172 7.94 -16.73 1.30
N ALA A 173 7.61 -16.83 2.59
CA ALA A 173 6.25 -16.84 3.08
C ALA A 173 5.59 -15.45 3.01
N VAL A 174 6.39 -14.36 2.90
CA VAL A 174 5.88 -13.00 2.79
C VAL A 174 5.61 -12.67 1.32
N GLY A 175 4.33 -12.57 0.98
CA GLY A 175 3.90 -12.20 -0.37
C GLY A 175 3.60 -10.72 -0.55
N ALA A 176 3.37 -9.98 0.55
CA ALA A 176 3.10 -8.54 0.47
C ALA A 176 3.62 -7.78 1.70
N THR A 177 3.75 -6.46 1.54
CA THR A 177 4.17 -5.55 2.60
C THR A 177 3.34 -4.27 2.57
N GLN A 178 3.17 -3.65 3.73
CA GLN A 178 2.62 -2.30 3.89
C GLN A 178 3.65 -1.43 4.59
N SER A 179 3.99 -0.29 4.00
CA SER A 179 4.85 0.69 4.63
C SER A 179 4.05 1.70 5.48
N ARG A 180 4.77 2.43 6.32
CA ARG A 180 4.20 3.51 7.12
C ARG A 180 3.72 4.64 6.22
N VAL A 181 2.55 5.22 6.53
CA VAL A 181 2.01 6.41 5.86
C VAL A 181 2.22 7.63 6.74
N ARG A 182 2.58 8.75 6.15
CA ARG A 182 2.76 10.05 6.81
C ARG A 182 2.15 11.16 5.95
N ILE A 183 1.93 12.33 6.55
CA ILE A 183 1.46 13.52 5.86
C ILE A 183 2.59 14.55 5.77
N HIS A 184 2.78 15.19 4.59
CA HIS A 184 3.88 16.12 4.40
C HIS A 184 3.51 17.59 4.65
N ASN A 185 2.29 18.03 4.37
CA ASN A 185 1.83 19.44 4.52
C ASN A 185 1.34 19.78 5.94
N ARG A 186 2.11 19.40 6.96
CA ARG A 186 1.78 19.53 8.40
C ARG A 186 1.70 20.97 8.92
N ASN A 187 2.00 21.96 8.11
CA ASN A 187 1.85 23.38 8.44
C ASN A 187 0.37 23.80 8.52
N LYS A 188 -0.57 22.97 8.09
CA LYS A 188 -2.00 23.16 8.23
C LYS A 188 -2.54 22.28 9.35
N LEU A 189 -3.33 22.86 10.29
CA LEU A 189 -3.83 22.17 11.48
C LEU A 189 -4.51 20.83 11.14
N LEU A 190 -5.46 20.85 10.17
CA LEU A 190 -6.19 19.65 9.80
C LEU A 190 -5.29 18.56 9.21
N ALA A 191 -4.26 18.94 8.44
CA ALA A 191 -3.27 18.00 7.91
C ALA A 191 -2.34 17.48 9.03
N ALA A 192 -1.95 18.33 9.99
CA ALA A 192 -1.18 17.92 11.15
C ALA A 192 -1.95 16.89 12.02
N MET A 193 -3.26 17.08 12.20
CA MET A 193 -4.10 16.10 12.91
C MET A 193 -4.15 14.75 12.17
N GLN A 194 -4.24 14.76 10.83
CA GLN A 194 -4.17 13.54 10.03
C GLN A 194 -2.78 12.88 10.13
N ASP A 195 -1.68 13.66 10.14
CA ASP A 195 -0.34 13.09 10.37
C ASP A 195 -0.23 12.42 11.75
N MET A 196 -0.78 13.03 12.79
CA MET A 196 -0.81 12.45 14.14
C MET A 196 -1.61 11.13 14.15
N GLU A 197 -2.76 11.08 13.47
CA GLU A 197 -3.54 9.85 13.33
C GLU A 197 -2.72 8.74 12.65
N PHE A 198 -2.07 9.03 11.52
CA PHE A 198 -1.24 8.05 10.81
C PHE A 198 0.03 7.68 11.58
N ALA A 199 0.69 8.67 12.20
CA ALA A 199 1.93 8.45 12.92
C ALA A 199 1.76 7.64 14.21
N CYS A 200 0.64 7.83 14.91
CA CYS A 200 0.38 7.22 16.21
C CYS A 200 -0.59 6.04 16.06
N ILE A 201 -1.86 6.30 15.69
CA ILE A 201 -2.92 5.29 15.73
C ILE A 201 -2.75 4.23 14.66
N ALA A 202 -2.61 4.65 13.41
CA ALA A 202 -2.48 3.71 12.29
C ALA A 202 -1.18 2.90 12.40
N ASN A 203 -0.05 3.56 12.72
CA ASN A 203 1.23 2.89 12.92
C ASN A 203 1.18 1.87 14.07
N ALA A 204 0.65 2.26 15.23
CA ALA A 204 0.52 1.36 16.39
C ALA A 204 -0.39 0.14 16.06
N SER A 205 -1.50 0.40 15.39
CA SER A 205 -2.41 -0.65 14.94
C SER A 205 -1.73 -1.64 13.98
N GLN A 206 -0.97 -1.15 13.01
CA GLN A 206 -0.24 -2.01 12.07
C GLN A 206 0.90 -2.79 12.74
N LEU A 207 1.60 -2.21 13.73
CA LEU A 207 2.60 -2.92 14.53
C LEU A 207 1.98 -4.08 15.31
N MET A 208 0.83 -3.84 15.96
CA MET A 208 0.07 -4.89 16.64
C MET A 208 -0.38 -5.98 15.66
N ARG A 209 -0.95 -5.59 14.52
CA ARG A 209 -1.39 -6.52 13.47
C ARG A 209 -0.21 -7.32 12.90
N ASN A 210 0.98 -6.71 12.80
CA ASN A 210 2.19 -7.41 12.35
C ASN A 210 2.59 -8.52 13.32
N ALA A 211 2.47 -8.29 14.63
CA ALA A 211 2.72 -9.31 15.65
C ALA A 211 1.67 -10.44 15.61
N LEU A 212 0.43 -10.12 15.22
CA LEU A 212 -0.68 -11.07 15.11
C LEU A 212 -0.78 -11.75 13.73
N GLY A 213 0.06 -11.35 12.76
CA GLY A 213 0.00 -11.87 11.38
C GLY A 213 -1.23 -11.39 10.59
N THR A 214 -1.80 -10.23 10.93
CA THR A 214 -3.05 -9.70 10.35
C THR A 214 -2.88 -8.28 9.77
N VAL A 215 -1.70 -7.97 9.25
CA VAL A 215 -1.38 -6.66 8.64
C VAL A 215 -2.39 -6.36 7.53
N GLY A 216 -2.98 -5.16 7.55
CA GLY A 216 -3.85 -4.68 6.47
C GLY A 216 -3.05 -3.93 5.42
N LEU A 217 -3.47 -4.00 4.15
CA LEU A 217 -2.96 -3.12 3.11
C LEU A 217 -3.75 -1.80 3.11
N GLY A 218 -3.06 -0.72 2.75
CA GLY A 218 -3.64 0.61 2.61
C GLY A 218 -3.02 1.30 1.40
N GLY A 219 -3.77 1.51 0.37
CA GLY A 219 -3.49 1.99 -1.00
C GLY A 219 -2.11 2.57 -1.32
N ASN A 220 -1.55 3.37 -0.43
CA ASN A 220 -0.27 4.03 -0.64
C ASN A 220 0.86 3.32 0.12
N GLY A 221 1.96 3.01 -0.59
CA GLY A 221 3.12 2.33 0.01
C GLY A 221 2.93 0.83 0.28
N GLN A 222 1.98 0.19 -0.38
CA GLN A 222 1.87 -1.27 -0.40
C GLN A 222 2.78 -1.84 -1.49
N PHE A 223 3.38 -3.00 -1.22
CA PHE A 223 4.12 -3.78 -2.21
C PHE A 223 3.69 -5.24 -2.12
N ALA A 224 3.56 -5.90 -3.27
CA ALA A 224 3.25 -7.32 -3.34
C ALA A 224 4.13 -8.02 -4.38
N ARG A 225 4.47 -9.29 -4.15
CA ARG A 225 5.04 -10.11 -5.22
C ARG A 225 4.03 -10.27 -6.33
N LEU A 226 4.48 -10.25 -7.55
CA LEU A 226 3.59 -10.50 -8.69
C LEU A 226 2.93 -11.88 -8.56
N SER A 227 3.67 -12.89 -8.13
CA SER A 227 3.13 -14.24 -7.85
C SER A 227 2.04 -14.25 -6.78
N ALA A 228 2.12 -13.40 -5.75
CA ALA A 228 1.06 -13.28 -4.75
C ALA A 228 -0.20 -12.60 -5.29
N LEU A 229 -0.05 -11.66 -6.23
CA LEU A 229 -1.17 -11.07 -6.97
C LEU A 229 -1.80 -12.10 -7.92
N ASP A 230 -0.99 -12.96 -8.52
CA ASP A 230 -1.46 -14.04 -9.43
C ASP A 230 -2.36 -15.05 -8.71
N MET A 231 -2.14 -15.30 -7.41
CA MET A 231 -3.02 -16.13 -6.58
C MET A 231 -4.45 -15.58 -6.47
N LEU A 232 -4.65 -14.29 -6.71
CA LEU A 232 -5.96 -13.63 -6.68
C LEU A 232 -6.66 -13.61 -8.05
N GLY A 233 -6.02 -14.16 -9.09
CA GLY A 233 -6.53 -14.22 -10.46
C GLY A 233 -6.18 -13.00 -11.32
N ASP A 234 -6.92 -12.83 -12.43
CA ASP A 234 -6.60 -11.80 -13.43
C ASP A 234 -6.88 -10.37 -12.98
N ALA A 235 -7.82 -10.20 -12.05
CA ALA A 235 -8.21 -8.92 -11.47
C ALA A 235 -8.04 -8.96 -9.94
N PRO A 236 -6.82 -8.75 -9.41
CA PRO A 236 -6.57 -8.75 -7.97
C PRO A 236 -7.40 -7.73 -7.20
N TRP A 237 -7.61 -6.53 -7.73
CA TRP A 237 -8.44 -5.49 -7.11
C TRP A 237 -9.86 -5.55 -7.65
N SER A 238 -10.82 -5.39 -6.76
CA SER A 238 -12.24 -5.32 -7.10
C SER A 238 -12.72 -3.86 -7.19
N ALA A 239 -14.00 -3.69 -7.48
CA ALA A 239 -14.69 -2.39 -7.45
C ALA A 239 -15.05 -1.93 -6.01
N CYS A 240 -14.44 -2.50 -4.97
CA CYS A 240 -14.64 -2.09 -3.59
C CYS A 240 -14.16 -0.64 -3.38
N LEU A 241 -14.85 0.14 -2.54
CA LEU A 241 -14.46 1.53 -2.24
C LEU A 241 -13.15 1.65 -1.44
N VAL A 242 -12.70 0.54 -0.84
CA VAL A 242 -11.41 0.36 -0.17
C VAL A 242 -10.73 -0.88 -0.75
N GLU A 243 -10.43 -0.78 -2.03
CA GLU A 243 -9.86 -1.86 -2.84
C GLU A 243 -8.55 -2.41 -2.26
N ASP A 244 -7.80 -1.57 -1.57
CA ASP A 244 -6.56 -1.87 -0.87
C ASP A 244 -6.78 -2.76 0.37
N LEU A 245 -7.73 -2.41 1.22
CA LEU A 245 -8.11 -3.26 2.35
C LEU A 245 -8.64 -4.59 1.86
N GLU A 246 -9.51 -4.56 0.84
CA GLU A 246 -10.13 -5.79 0.32
C GLU A 246 -9.09 -6.74 -0.27
N VAL A 247 -8.15 -6.25 -1.09
CA VAL A 247 -7.09 -7.10 -1.65
C VAL A 247 -6.24 -7.72 -0.54
N GLY A 248 -5.96 -6.97 0.54
CA GLY A 248 -5.27 -7.50 1.72
C GLY A 248 -6.04 -8.64 2.40
N LEU A 249 -7.35 -8.51 2.58
CA LEU A 249 -8.20 -9.57 3.13
C LEU A 249 -8.23 -10.81 2.23
N ARG A 250 -8.30 -10.62 0.90
CA ARG A 250 -8.25 -11.72 -0.07
C ARG A 250 -6.90 -12.42 -0.05
N MET A 251 -5.80 -11.68 0.10
CA MET A 251 -4.45 -12.24 0.28
C MET A 251 -4.38 -13.11 1.54
N HIS A 252 -4.89 -12.63 2.68
CA HIS A 252 -4.94 -13.44 3.91
C HIS A 252 -5.75 -14.73 3.73
N LEU A 253 -6.89 -14.67 3.03
CA LEU A 253 -7.70 -15.85 2.72
C LEU A 253 -7.00 -16.82 1.77
N ALA A 254 -6.10 -16.32 0.92
CA ALA A 254 -5.26 -17.13 0.05
C ALA A 254 -3.98 -17.65 0.75
N GLY A 255 -3.83 -17.40 2.07
CA GLY A 255 -2.66 -17.84 2.85
C GLY A 255 -1.41 -16.96 2.66
N VAL A 256 -1.52 -15.83 1.99
CA VAL A 256 -0.41 -14.90 1.78
C VAL A 256 -0.12 -14.13 3.06
N LYS A 257 1.11 -14.21 3.54
CA LYS A 257 1.58 -13.44 4.69
C LYS A 257 1.89 -12.01 4.27
N ILE A 258 1.36 -11.04 5.02
CA ILE A 258 1.62 -9.61 4.83
C ILE A 258 2.46 -9.10 6.00
N ARG A 259 3.51 -8.30 5.72
CA ARG A 259 4.39 -7.72 6.74
C ARG A 259 4.30 -6.20 6.75
N TYR A 260 4.30 -5.60 7.95
CA TYR A 260 4.37 -4.16 8.11
C TYR A 260 5.82 -3.68 8.19
N ILE A 261 6.13 -2.61 7.44
CA ILE A 261 7.44 -1.96 7.41
C ILE A 261 7.32 -0.61 8.11
N SER A 262 7.80 -0.49 9.35
CA SER A 262 7.79 0.77 10.12
C SER A 262 8.97 1.69 9.82
N ARG A 263 10.07 1.16 9.23
CA ARG A 263 11.32 1.89 8.96
C ARG A 263 11.30 2.67 7.66
N ALA A 264 10.42 2.33 6.71
CA ALA A 264 10.19 3.10 5.50
C ALA A 264 8.81 3.73 5.54
N ALA A 265 8.69 4.91 4.95
CA ALA A 265 7.42 5.61 4.91
C ALA A 265 7.13 6.15 3.51
N VAL A 266 5.86 6.17 3.17
CA VAL A 266 5.34 7.00 2.08
C VAL A 266 4.67 8.23 2.69
N THR A 267 4.97 9.41 2.16
CA THR A 267 4.30 10.65 2.56
C THR A 267 3.31 11.05 1.48
N GLN A 268 2.18 11.59 1.87
CA GLN A 268 1.12 12.06 0.97
C GLN A 268 0.58 13.40 1.45
N GLN A 269 -0.25 14.06 0.65
CA GLN A 269 -0.87 15.31 1.01
C GLN A 269 -2.07 15.09 1.92
N GLY A 270 -2.08 15.72 3.09
CA GLY A 270 -3.25 15.77 3.97
C GLY A 270 -4.30 16.76 3.46
N LEU A 271 -5.55 16.40 3.62
CA LEU A 271 -6.68 17.27 3.27
C LEU A 271 -6.75 18.46 4.22
N THR A 272 -6.94 19.64 3.64
CA THR A 272 -7.06 20.91 4.38
C THR A 272 -8.51 21.44 4.44
N ASP A 273 -9.42 20.78 3.77
CA ASP A 273 -10.86 21.08 3.74
C ASP A 273 -11.65 20.01 4.50
N VAL A 274 -12.45 20.42 5.49
CA VAL A 274 -13.21 19.52 6.35
C VAL A 274 -14.27 18.72 5.58
N ARG A 275 -14.93 19.35 4.59
CA ARG A 275 -15.96 18.66 3.80
C ARG A 275 -15.36 17.56 2.94
N ARG A 276 -14.16 17.81 2.38
CA ARG A 276 -13.40 16.80 1.64
C ARG A 276 -12.97 15.66 2.55
N LEU A 277 -12.49 15.98 3.76
CA LEU A 277 -12.10 14.98 4.74
C LEU A 277 -13.29 14.11 5.15
N LEU A 278 -14.44 14.70 5.46
CA LEU A 278 -15.65 13.95 5.81
C LEU A 278 -16.09 13.02 4.67
N ARG A 279 -16.08 13.49 3.42
CA ARG A 279 -16.39 12.65 2.25
C ARG A 279 -15.41 11.45 2.13
N GLN A 280 -14.12 11.70 2.32
CA GLN A 280 -13.12 10.63 2.31
C GLN A 280 -13.39 9.60 3.41
N ARG A 281 -13.67 10.06 4.63
CA ARG A 281 -13.95 9.16 5.79
C ARG A 281 -15.25 8.38 5.61
N THR A 282 -16.28 9.01 5.06
CA THR A 282 -17.55 8.34 4.72
C THR A 282 -17.30 7.25 3.67
N ARG A 283 -16.53 7.53 2.62
CA ARG A 283 -16.16 6.53 1.62
C ARG A 283 -15.40 5.35 2.25
N TRP A 284 -14.45 5.62 3.15
CA TRP A 284 -13.72 4.56 3.85
C TRP A 284 -14.64 3.72 4.76
N ALA A 285 -15.55 4.38 5.49
CA ALA A 285 -16.53 3.67 6.32
C ALA A 285 -17.45 2.76 5.48
N GLN A 286 -17.96 3.26 4.36
CA GLN A 286 -18.77 2.47 3.42
C GLN A 286 -17.99 1.29 2.84
N GLY A 287 -16.72 1.50 2.44
CA GLY A 287 -15.86 0.43 1.96
C GLY A 287 -15.57 -0.62 3.03
N ASN A 288 -15.32 -0.20 4.27
CA ASN A 288 -15.15 -1.13 5.39
C ASN A 288 -16.40 -2.00 5.60
N LEU A 289 -17.62 -1.43 5.47
CA LEU A 289 -18.86 -2.20 5.51
C LEU A 289 -18.96 -3.21 4.37
N GLN A 290 -18.50 -2.87 3.16
CA GLN A 290 -18.44 -3.82 2.04
C GLN A 290 -17.52 -5.02 2.36
N CYS A 291 -16.45 -4.80 3.15
CA CYS A 291 -15.51 -5.84 3.55
C CYS A 291 -16.02 -6.78 4.65
N ILE A 292 -17.13 -6.47 5.35
CA ILE A 292 -17.69 -7.33 6.41
C ILE A 292 -17.98 -8.75 5.90
N ARG A 293 -18.31 -8.91 4.63
CA ARG A 293 -18.55 -10.22 3.98
C ARG A 293 -17.39 -11.21 4.09
N TYR A 294 -16.18 -10.72 4.33
CA TYR A 294 -14.98 -11.56 4.50
C TYR A 294 -14.78 -12.05 5.94
N VAL A 295 -15.41 -11.40 6.93
CA VAL A 295 -15.21 -11.71 8.35
C VAL A 295 -15.50 -13.18 8.70
N PRO A 296 -16.65 -13.79 8.31
CA PRO A 296 -16.90 -15.19 8.62
C PRO A 296 -15.87 -16.13 8.01
N ARG A 297 -15.40 -15.83 6.79
CA ARG A 297 -14.41 -16.65 6.09
C ARG A 297 -13.03 -16.60 6.78
N LEU A 298 -12.64 -15.44 7.32
CA LEU A 298 -11.38 -15.28 8.06
C LEU A 298 -11.40 -16.03 9.40
N PHE A 299 -12.55 -16.14 10.06
CA PHE A 299 -12.67 -16.96 11.28
C PHE A 299 -12.57 -18.46 10.99
N ASN A 300 -13.06 -18.90 9.84
CA ASN A 300 -13.04 -20.31 9.45
C ASN A 300 -11.70 -20.76 8.80
N ALA A 301 -10.85 -19.83 8.42
CA ALA A 301 -9.57 -20.11 7.75
C ALA A 301 -8.40 -20.31 8.74
N ARG A 302 -8.67 -20.36 10.06
CA ARG A 302 -7.66 -20.56 11.13
C ARG A 302 -7.60 -21.99 11.60
#